data_d89d0881ded753032d6cf0ff0f0bc4d4
#
_entry.id   d89d0881ded753032d6cf0ff0f0bc4d4
#
_cell.length_a   1.000
_cell.length_b   1.000
_cell.length_c   1.000
_cell.angle_alpha   90.00
_cell.angle_beta   90.00
_cell.angle_gamma   90.00
#
_symmetry.space_group_name_H-M   'P 1'
#
loop_
_entity.id
_entity.type
_entity.pdbx_description
1 polymer ?
#
loop_
_entity_poly.entity_id
_entity_poly.type
_entity_poly.pdbx_seq_one_letter_code
_entity_poly.pdbx_strand_id
1 'polypeptide(L)'
;MIDNAVEFVGHDITDLTERPSGGLLDSNADNILYLAEKADKYIAAMNKIMTAALKITTEYDWVIIGGQPYLQESGATKCARLFGISIQLIGNPIVIADAEGYKTYTYKARFMLRDQFVECEGSRSMKEDFFASAGRDKPLKKPDEIVERDVMMAAYTNCLNNGIKRLIPGLRNIDIKTLEEAGLDVGKIRGYTFKDGSKGGASKKAEDSGLVCSKCGEPINQSVASFSQGKYGAMLCIKCQRASDSEGGK
;
A
#
# COMPACT_ATOMS: atom_id res chain seq x y z
N MET A 1 -48.54 19.41 -9.48
CA MET A 1 -48.03 18.97 -10.78
C MET A 1 -47.11 20.09 -11.26
N ILE A 2 -45.82 19.90 -11.11
CA ILE A 2 -44.81 20.78 -11.71
C ILE A 2 -43.83 19.81 -12.36
N ASP A 3 -44.00 19.66 -13.68
CA ASP A 3 -43.06 18.97 -14.54
C ASP A 3 -41.78 19.83 -14.66
N ASN A 4 -40.70 19.41 -14.05
CA ASN A 4 -39.37 19.91 -14.37
C ASN A 4 -38.66 18.86 -15.26
N ALA A 5 -38.94 18.93 -16.53
CA ALA A 5 -38.14 18.29 -17.55
C ALA A 5 -36.78 19.05 -17.61
N VAL A 6 -35.72 18.45 -17.14
CA VAL A 6 -34.35 18.93 -17.37
C VAL A 6 -34.01 18.59 -18.82
N GLU A 7 -34.01 19.61 -19.67
CA GLU A 7 -33.52 19.51 -21.06
C GLU A 7 -32.02 19.23 -21.02
N PHE A 8 -31.64 18.00 -21.41
CA PHE A 8 -30.25 17.68 -21.70
C PHE A 8 -29.88 18.37 -23.03
N VAL A 9 -29.15 19.46 -22.94
CA VAL A 9 -28.46 20.05 -24.09
C VAL A 9 -27.37 19.06 -24.48
N GLY A 10 -27.66 18.25 -25.51
CA GLY A 10 -26.69 17.36 -26.13
C GLY A 10 -25.59 18.20 -26.77
N HIS A 11 -24.40 18.23 -26.18
CA HIS A 11 -23.23 18.65 -26.93
C HIS A 11 -22.99 17.64 -28.03
N ASP A 12 -23.05 18.13 -29.24
CA ASP A 12 -22.83 17.41 -30.49
C ASP A 12 -21.44 16.76 -30.46
N ILE A 13 -21.37 15.43 -30.38
CA ILE A 13 -20.13 14.64 -30.29
C ILE A 13 -19.55 14.40 -31.70
N THR A 14 -20.02 15.12 -32.72
CA THR A 14 -19.60 14.91 -34.09
C THR A 14 -18.22 15.48 -34.45
N ASP A 15 -17.57 16.23 -33.54
CA ASP A 15 -16.22 16.81 -33.78
C ASP A 15 -15.06 15.95 -33.27
N LEU A 16 -15.31 14.69 -32.86
CA LEU A 16 -14.25 13.74 -32.48
C LEU A 16 -13.81 12.81 -33.62
N THR A 17 -14.30 13.01 -34.83
CA THR A 17 -14.01 12.13 -35.98
C THR A 17 -12.79 12.53 -36.81
N GLU A 18 -12.13 13.65 -36.53
CA GLU A 18 -10.82 13.93 -37.07
C GLU A 18 -9.71 13.43 -36.12
N ARG A 19 -9.71 12.14 -35.86
CA ARG A 19 -8.42 11.48 -35.53
C ARG A 19 -7.65 11.47 -36.82
N PRO A 20 -6.42 12.06 -36.88
CA PRO A 20 -5.55 11.81 -38.00
C PRO A 20 -5.40 10.28 -38.08
N SER A 21 -5.83 9.73 -39.19
CA SER A 21 -5.75 8.30 -39.53
C SER A 21 -4.32 7.89 -39.88
N GLY A 22 -3.37 8.30 -39.07
CA GLY A 22 -1.98 7.87 -39.07
C GLY A 22 -1.80 6.86 -37.95
N GLY A 23 -1.90 5.57 -38.25
CA GLY A 23 -1.44 4.54 -37.36
C GLY A 23 0.01 4.80 -36.95
N LEU A 24 0.41 4.33 -35.76
CA LEU A 24 1.79 4.36 -35.21
C LEU A 24 2.87 3.79 -36.16
N LEU A 25 2.51 3.40 -37.39
CA LEU A 25 3.34 2.75 -38.40
C LEU A 25 3.48 3.54 -39.71
N ASP A 26 2.93 4.75 -39.78
CA ASP A 26 3.31 5.63 -40.88
C ASP A 26 4.74 6.09 -40.65
N SER A 27 5.64 5.45 -41.38
CA SER A 27 7.10 5.51 -41.32
C SER A 27 7.65 6.86 -41.82
N ASN A 28 7.25 7.94 -41.17
CA ASN A 28 7.92 9.21 -41.39
C ASN A 28 8.92 9.38 -40.23
N ALA A 29 10.22 9.31 -40.54
CA ALA A 29 11.29 9.44 -39.54
C ALA A 29 11.11 10.72 -38.70
N ASP A 30 10.56 11.78 -39.29
CA ASP A 30 10.25 13.03 -38.59
C ASP A 30 9.20 12.87 -37.50
N ASN A 31 8.24 11.95 -37.67
CA ASN A 31 7.20 11.67 -36.67
C ASN A 31 7.76 10.91 -35.46
N ILE A 32 8.71 10.02 -35.70
CA ILE A 32 9.41 9.27 -34.65
C ILE A 32 10.32 10.20 -33.84
N LEU A 33 11.06 11.09 -34.49
CA LEU A 33 11.90 12.09 -33.84
C LEU A 33 11.05 13.05 -32.99
N TYR A 34 9.93 13.54 -33.53
CA TYR A 34 8.99 14.39 -32.79
C TYR A 34 8.38 13.69 -31.56
N LEU A 35 8.02 12.38 -31.66
CA LEU A 35 7.55 11.60 -30.55
C LEU A 35 8.65 11.38 -29.49
N ALA A 36 9.88 11.15 -29.93
CA ALA A 36 11.02 10.99 -29.03
C ALA A 36 11.33 12.29 -28.23
N GLU A 37 11.36 13.44 -28.92
CA GLU A 37 11.54 14.74 -28.25
C GLU A 37 10.43 15.05 -27.23
N LYS A 38 9.18 14.70 -27.56
CA LYS A 38 8.07 14.83 -26.63
C LYS A 38 8.19 13.87 -25.45
N ALA A 39 8.65 12.62 -25.69
CA ALA A 39 8.81 11.62 -24.66
C ALA A 39 9.71 12.11 -23.52
N ASP A 40 10.85 12.72 -23.83
CA ASP A 40 11.76 13.28 -22.83
C ASP A 40 11.10 14.36 -21.97
N LYS A 41 10.33 15.25 -22.60
CA LYS A 41 9.57 16.28 -21.88
C LYS A 41 8.48 15.67 -20.96
N TYR A 42 7.81 14.63 -21.46
CA TYR A 42 6.81 13.90 -20.66
C TYR A 42 7.47 13.16 -19.48
N ILE A 43 8.58 12.47 -19.70
CA ILE A 43 9.34 11.80 -18.64
C ILE A 43 9.76 12.81 -17.56
N ALA A 44 10.32 13.95 -17.98
CA ALA A 44 10.69 15.00 -17.02
C ALA A 44 9.48 15.56 -16.25
N ALA A 45 8.33 15.74 -16.90
CA ALA A 45 7.09 16.15 -16.24
C ALA A 45 6.58 15.09 -15.25
N MET A 46 6.58 13.82 -15.65
CA MET A 46 6.18 12.70 -14.78
C MET A 46 7.07 12.58 -13.54
N ASN A 47 8.38 12.75 -13.71
CA ASN A 47 9.32 12.75 -12.57
C ASN A 47 9.05 13.92 -11.61
N LYS A 48 8.70 15.11 -12.12
CA LYS A 48 8.28 16.24 -11.29
C LYS A 48 6.97 15.95 -10.53
N ILE A 49 6.01 15.32 -11.18
CA ILE A 49 4.73 14.91 -10.55
C ILE A 49 5.01 13.89 -9.44
N MET A 50 5.83 12.88 -9.70
CA MET A 50 6.22 11.88 -8.71
C MET A 50 6.94 12.54 -7.51
N THR A 51 7.91 13.40 -7.77
CA THR A 51 8.60 14.14 -6.71
C THR A 51 7.65 14.99 -5.87
N ALA A 52 6.69 15.66 -6.48
CA ALA A 52 5.68 16.45 -5.77
C ALA A 52 4.76 15.54 -4.92
N ALA A 53 4.36 14.39 -5.45
CA ALA A 53 3.58 13.40 -4.72
C ALA A 53 4.33 12.86 -3.49
N LEU A 54 5.62 12.57 -3.63
CA LEU A 54 6.44 12.12 -2.50
C LEU A 54 6.60 13.21 -1.44
N LYS A 55 6.88 14.44 -1.84
CA LYS A 55 7.08 15.58 -0.93
C LYS A 55 5.86 15.96 -0.09
N ILE A 56 4.63 15.66 -0.54
CA ILE A 56 3.42 15.91 0.25
C ILE A 56 3.15 14.81 1.30
N THR A 57 3.82 13.66 1.16
CA THR A 57 3.68 12.56 2.11
C THR A 57 4.65 12.69 3.29
N THR A 58 4.36 11.98 4.35
CA THR A 58 5.19 11.84 5.54
C THR A 58 5.47 10.35 5.79
N GLU A 59 6.35 10.03 6.69
CA GLU A 59 6.68 8.66 7.10
C GLU A 59 5.44 7.86 7.52
N TYR A 60 4.44 8.54 8.11
CA TYR A 60 3.17 7.94 8.54
C TYR A 60 2.23 7.56 7.40
N ASP A 61 2.48 8.06 6.20
CA ASP A 61 1.71 7.73 5.01
C ASP A 61 2.23 6.47 4.30
N TRP A 62 3.28 5.89 4.81
CA TRP A 62 3.94 4.71 4.24
C TRP A 62 3.98 3.54 5.21
N VAL A 63 4.11 2.36 4.66
CA VAL A 63 4.38 1.11 5.38
C VAL A 63 5.35 0.27 4.56
N ILE A 64 6.31 -0.35 5.22
CA ILE A 64 7.24 -1.28 4.56
C ILE A 64 6.78 -2.71 4.82
N ILE A 65 6.47 -3.45 3.77
CA ILE A 65 6.01 -4.83 3.85
C ILE A 65 6.96 -5.71 3.03
N GLY A 66 7.62 -6.67 3.67
CA GLY A 66 8.60 -7.52 2.98
C GLY A 66 9.74 -6.75 2.33
N GLY A 67 10.13 -5.60 2.89
CA GLY A 67 11.18 -4.74 2.34
C GLY A 67 10.72 -3.79 1.24
N GLN A 68 9.44 -3.80 0.86
CA GLN A 68 8.88 -2.90 -0.15
C GLN A 68 8.02 -1.81 0.49
N PRO A 69 8.19 -0.54 0.12
CA PRO A 69 7.32 0.54 0.57
C PRO A 69 5.95 0.48 -0.10
N TYR A 70 4.92 0.69 0.70
CA TYR A 70 3.53 0.80 0.25
C TYR A 70 2.92 2.09 0.76
N LEU A 71 2.39 2.89 -0.15
CA LEU A 71 1.65 4.11 0.19
C LEU A 71 0.30 3.73 0.80
N GLN A 72 0.02 4.25 1.99
CA GLN A 72 -1.25 4.07 2.69
C GLN A 72 -2.33 5.01 2.13
N GLU A 73 -3.57 4.82 2.55
CA GLU A 73 -4.72 5.62 2.09
C GLU A 73 -4.53 7.10 2.43
N SER A 74 -4.00 7.43 3.59
CA SER A 74 -3.73 8.81 4.00
C SER A 74 -2.84 9.55 3.01
N GLY A 75 -1.75 8.92 2.58
CA GLY A 75 -0.84 9.46 1.57
C GLY A 75 -1.47 9.51 0.19
N ALA A 76 -2.20 8.46 -0.21
CA ALA A 76 -2.90 8.44 -1.48
C ALA A 76 -3.95 9.58 -1.56
N THR A 77 -4.69 9.83 -0.49
CA THR A 77 -5.67 10.92 -0.41
C THR A 77 -5.01 12.29 -0.48
N LYS A 78 -3.85 12.50 0.15
CA LYS A 78 -3.06 13.73 -0.01
C LYS A 78 -2.67 13.95 -1.47
N CYS A 79 -2.17 12.91 -2.14
CA CYS A 79 -1.83 12.98 -3.56
C CYS A 79 -3.07 13.26 -4.43
N ALA A 80 -4.20 12.61 -4.16
CA ALA A 80 -5.44 12.84 -4.90
C ALA A 80 -5.89 14.31 -4.80
N ARG A 81 -5.82 14.91 -3.61
CA ARG A 81 -6.13 16.34 -3.40
C ARG A 81 -5.15 17.26 -4.10
N LEU A 82 -3.85 16.95 -4.05
CA LEU A 82 -2.82 17.76 -4.70
C LEU A 82 -3.03 17.85 -6.21
N PHE A 83 -3.39 16.75 -6.84
CA PHE A 83 -3.55 16.68 -8.29
C PHE A 83 -4.99 16.89 -8.78
N GLY A 84 -5.95 17.05 -7.88
CA GLY A 84 -7.35 17.26 -8.24
C GLY A 84 -8.02 16.01 -8.80
N ILE A 85 -7.66 14.81 -8.27
CA ILE A 85 -8.29 13.55 -8.69
C ILE A 85 -9.72 13.51 -8.13
N SER A 86 -10.69 13.41 -9.01
CA SER A 86 -12.09 13.15 -8.67
C SER A 86 -12.37 11.67 -8.60
N ILE A 87 -13.21 11.26 -7.65
CA ILE A 87 -13.52 9.84 -7.38
C ILE A 87 -15.02 9.67 -7.41
N GLN A 88 -15.50 8.73 -8.21
CA GLN A 88 -16.90 8.37 -8.33
C GLN A 88 -17.09 6.88 -8.08
N LEU A 89 -17.84 6.52 -7.05
CA LEU A 89 -18.22 5.13 -6.80
C LEU A 89 -19.16 4.64 -7.91
N ILE A 90 -18.97 3.40 -8.34
CA ILE A 90 -19.79 2.73 -9.36
C ILE A 90 -20.71 1.73 -8.66
N GLY A 91 -21.94 2.15 -8.43
CA GLY A 91 -22.95 1.32 -7.77
C GLY A 91 -22.68 1.05 -6.29
N ASN A 92 -23.44 0.11 -5.74
CA ASN A 92 -23.25 -0.39 -4.37
C ASN A 92 -22.10 -1.42 -4.34
N PRO A 93 -21.48 -1.65 -3.16
CA PRO A 93 -20.48 -2.70 -3.04
C PRO A 93 -21.09 -4.08 -3.38
N ILE A 94 -20.36 -4.88 -4.13
CA ILE A 94 -20.69 -6.26 -4.39
C ILE A 94 -20.35 -7.06 -3.14
N VAL A 95 -21.32 -7.84 -2.64
CA VAL A 95 -21.14 -8.67 -1.45
C VAL A 95 -21.39 -10.12 -1.85
N ILE A 96 -20.40 -10.98 -1.62
CA ILE A 96 -20.48 -12.41 -1.86
C ILE A 96 -20.25 -13.13 -0.55
N ALA A 97 -21.21 -13.95 -0.11
CA ALA A 97 -21.05 -14.83 1.04
C ALA A 97 -20.69 -16.24 0.57
N ASP A 98 -19.80 -16.91 1.29
CA ASP A 98 -19.52 -18.33 1.08
C ASP A 98 -20.50 -19.23 1.88
N ALA A 99 -20.35 -20.56 1.74
CA ALA A 99 -21.20 -21.53 2.42
C ALA A 99 -21.08 -21.50 3.96
N GLU A 100 -20.00 -20.93 4.50
CA GLU A 100 -19.75 -20.80 5.93
C GLU A 100 -20.23 -19.45 6.49
N GLY A 101 -20.71 -18.54 5.62
CA GLY A 101 -21.23 -17.23 5.98
C GLY A 101 -20.18 -16.11 5.99
N TYR A 102 -18.92 -16.38 5.62
CA TYR A 102 -17.94 -15.32 5.46
C TYR A 102 -18.22 -14.51 4.20
N LYS A 103 -18.20 -13.19 4.35
CA LYS A 103 -18.50 -12.27 3.26
C LYS A 103 -17.22 -11.68 2.67
N THR A 104 -17.25 -11.48 1.35
CA THR A 104 -16.24 -10.71 0.61
C THR A 104 -16.92 -9.45 0.07
N TYR A 105 -16.31 -8.29 0.29
CA TYR A 105 -16.80 -6.99 -0.15
C TYR A 105 -15.91 -6.46 -1.26
N THR A 106 -16.53 -6.03 -2.37
CA THR A 106 -15.81 -5.44 -3.50
C THR A 106 -16.43 -4.08 -3.84
N TYR A 107 -15.63 -3.04 -3.75
CA TYR A 107 -15.97 -1.70 -4.22
C TYR A 107 -15.40 -1.47 -5.60
N LYS A 108 -16.15 -0.75 -6.44
CA LYS A 108 -15.72 -0.26 -7.76
C LYS A 108 -15.81 1.25 -7.79
N ALA A 109 -14.81 1.89 -8.37
CA ALA A 109 -14.82 3.34 -8.53
C ALA A 109 -14.11 3.75 -9.82
N ARG A 110 -14.55 4.88 -10.36
CA ARG A 110 -13.88 5.61 -11.43
C ARG A 110 -13.09 6.76 -10.80
N PHE A 111 -11.84 6.87 -11.20
CA PHE A 111 -10.91 7.90 -10.78
C PHE A 111 -10.58 8.75 -12.00
N MET A 112 -10.71 10.05 -11.88
CA MET A 112 -10.59 10.99 -13.00
C MET A 112 -9.53 12.03 -12.68
N LEU A 113 -8.61 12.25 -13.62
CA LEU A 113 -7.61 13.31 -13.60
C LEU A 113 -7.65 14.01 -14.94
N ARG A 114 -8.25 15.21 -14.99
CA ARG A 114 -8.54 15.92 -16.23
C ARG A 114 -9.38 15.06 -17.19
N ASP A 115 -8.88 14.82 -18.40
CA ASP A 115 -9.46 14.01 -19.48
C ASP A 115 -9.17 12.50 -19.37
N GLN A 116 -8.32 12.12 -18.42
CA GLN A 116 -7.97 10.72 -18.21
C GLN A 116 -8.79 10.11 -17.06
N PHE A 117 -9.15 8.84 -17.21
CA PHE A 117 -9.78 8.10 -16.13
C PHE A 117 -9.28 6.65 -16.08
N VAL A 118 -9.41 6.07 -14.89
CA VAL A 118 -9.23 4.63 -14.67
C VAL A 118 -10.37 4.12 -13.79
N GLU A 119 -10.82 2.91 -14.06
CA GLU A 119 -11.73 2.18 -13.18
C GLU A 119 -10.94 1.13 -12.41
N CYS A 120 -11.19 1.07 -11.11
CA CYS A 120 -10.51 0.15 -10.22
C CYS A 120 -11.48 -0.50 -9.26
N GLU A 121 -11.07 -1.66 -8.80
CA GLU A 121 -11.76 -2.41 -7.76
C GLU A 121 -10.86 -2.55 -6.54
N GLY A 122 -11.49 -2.64 -5.38
CA GLY A 122 -10.87 -3.02 -4.13
C GLY A 122 -11.72 -4.04 -3.41
N SER A 123 -11.13 -5.16 -3.04
CA SER A 123 -11.83 -6.26 -2.41
C SER A 123 -11.15 -6.67 -1.11
N ARG A 124 -11.95 -7.09 -0.12
CA ARG A 124 -11.50 -7.70 1.13
C ARG A 124 -12.47 -8.79 1.56
N SER A 125 -11.92 -9.84 2.13
CA SER A 125 -12.68 -10.97 2.66
C SER A 125 -12.59 -11.05 4.17
N MET A 126 -13.69 -11.42 4.81
CA MET A 126 -13.69 -11.75 6.24
C MET A 126 -12.68 -12.85 6.60
N LYS A 127 -12.35 -13.76 5.65
CA LYS A 127 -11.38 -14.84 5.87
C LYS A 127 -9.92 -14.40 5.86
N GLU A 128 -9.61 -13.14 5.52
CA GLU A 128 -8.24 -12.67 5.57
C GLU A 128 -7.72 -12.71 7.02
N ASP A 129 -6.48 -13.16 7.19
CA ASP A 129 -5.84 -13.31 8.51
C ASP A 129 -5.91 -12.04 9.35
N PHE A 130 -5.92 -10.88 8.70
CA PHE A 130 -6.04 -9.59 9.37
C PHE A 130 -7.34 -9.46 10.16
N PHE A 131 -8.46 -10.03 9.67
CA PHE A 131 -9.76 -9.95 10.32
C PHE A 131 -10.10 -11.21 11.10
N ALA A 132 -9.78 -12.36 10.52
CA ALA A 132 -10.21 -13.66 11.02
C ALA A 132 -9.25 -14.31 12.01
N SER A 133 -7.99 -13.84 12.12
CA SER A 133 -7.03 -14.46 13.02
C SER A 133 -7.44 -14.31 14.48
N ALA A 134 -7.58 -15.43 15.17
CA ALA A 134 -7.76 -15.49 16.62
C ALA A 134 -6.43 -15.66 17.38
N GLY A 135 -5.31 -15.74 16.65
CA GLY A 135 -3.96 -15.95 17.17
C GLY A 135 -3.29 -17.18 16.56
N ARG A 136 -1.99 -17.37 16.88
CA ARG A 136 -1.23 -18.52 16.37
C ARG A 136 -1.88 -19.82 16.84
N ASP A 137 -2.05 -20.77 15.94
CA ASP A 137 -2.59 -22.12 16.19
C ASP A 137 -4.05 -22.16 16.68
N LYS A 138 -4.79 -21.04 16.51
CA LYS A 138 -6.23 -20.99 16.77
C LYS A 138 -7.02 -21.06 15.47
N PRO A 139 -8.23 -21.64 15.49
CA PRO A 139 -9.12 -21.58 14.33
C PRO A 139 -9.48 -20.11 14.00
N LEU A 140 -9.90 -19.88 12.78
CA LEU A 140 -10.40 -18.57 12.38
C LEU A 140 -11.61 -18.20 13.25
N LYS A 141 -11.74 -16.90 13.54
CA LYS A 141 -12.96 -16.34 14.15
C LYS A 141 -14.17 -16.69 13.28
N LYS A 142 -15.31 -16.94 13.91
CA LYS A 142 -16.56 -17.11 13.19
C LYS A 142 -17.00 -15.80 12.53
N PRO A 143 -17.84 -15.85 11.47
CA PRO A 143 -18.31 -14.65 10.78
C PRO A 143 -18.94 -13.60 11.69
N ASP A 144 -19.70 -14.04 12.71
CA ASP A 144 -20.36 -13.19 13.71
C ASP A 144 -19.42 -12.52 14.72
N GLU A 145 -18.19 -13.04 14.86
CA GLU A 145 -17.13 -12.47 15.69
C GLU A 145 -16.29 -11.41 14.95
N ILE A 146 -16.49 -11.25 13.62
CA ILE A 146 -15.75 -10.33 12.78
C ILE A 146 -16.57 -9.06 12.57
N VAL A 147 -15.96 -7.91 12.83
CA VAL A 147 -16.61 -6.61 12.62
C VAL A 147 -16.74 -6.33 11.13
N GLU A 148 -17.93 -6.57 10.58
CA GLU A 148 -18.24 -6.43 9.16
C GLU A 148 -17.85 -5.06 8.59
N ARG A 149 -18.13 -3.98 9.35
CA ARG A 149 -17.78 -2.61 8.98
C ARG A 149 -16.29 -2.43 8.69
N ASP A 150 -15.43 -3.09 9.46
CA ASP A 150 -13.98 -2.93 9.30
C ASP A 150 -13.50 -3.59 7.99
N VAL A 151 -14.10 -4.72 7.61
CA VAL A 151 -13.85 -5.40 6.32
C VAL A 151 -14.31 -4.52 5.16
N MET A 152 -15.52 -3.94 5.26
CA MET A 152 -16.06 -3.02 4.26
C MET A 152 -15.17 -1.78 4.09
N MET A 153 -14.78 -1.14 5.17
CA MET A 153 -13.90 0.03 5.15
C MET A 153 -12.53 -0.31 4.55
N ALA A 154 -11.96 -1.46 4.86
CA ALA A 154 -10.71 -1.90 4.27
C ALA A 154 -10.84 -2.19 2.77
N ALA A 155 -11.96 -2.75 2.31
CA ALA A 155 -12.24 -2.95 0.88
C ALA A 155 -12.36 -1.61 0.15
N TYR A 156 -13.08 -0.65 0.73
CA TYR A 156 -13.20 0.72 0.21
C TYR A 156 -11.83 1.41 0.10
N THR A 157 -11.05 1.39 1.17
CA THR A 157 -9.68 1.94 1.22
C THR A 157 -8.77 1.30 0.18
N ASN A 158 -8.89 -0.01 -0.03
CA ASN A 158 -8.16 -0.73 -1.06
C ASN A 158 -8.52 -0.21 -2.46
N CYS A 159 -9.80 0.00 -2.74
CA CYS A 159 -10.29 0.58 -4.00
C CYS A 159 -9.69 1.97 -4.23
N LEU A 160 -9.75 2.86 -3.23
CA LEU A 160 -9.18 4.21 -3.31
C LEU A 160 -7.68 4.17 -3.63
N ASN A 161 -6.93 3.39 -2.88
CA ASN A 161 -5.49 3.26 -3.08
C ASN A 161 -5.11 2.73 -4.47
N ASN A 162 -5.86 1.75 -4.97
CA ASN A 162 -5.62 1.17 -6.28
C ASN A 162 -5.83 2.18 -7.41
N GLY A 163 -6.90 2.95 -7.34
CA GLY A 163 -7.24 3.92 -8.38
C GLY A 163 -6.31 5.13 -8.39
N ILE A 164 -6.06 5.74 -7.23
CA ILE A 164 -5.19 6.92 -7.12
C ILE A 164 -3.78 6.60 -7.61
N LYS A 165 -3.20 5.47 -7.16
CA LYS A 165 -1.85 5.05 -7.58
C LYS A 165 -1.74 4.67 -9.06
N ARG A 166 -2.85 4.42 -9.76
CA ARG A 166 -2.84 4.16 -11.21
C ARG A 166 -2.83 5.44 -12.04
N LEU A 167 -3.43 6.51 -11.52
CA LEU A 167 -3.45 7.80 -12.21
C LEU A 167 -2.16 8.61 -12.01
N ILE A 168 -1.46 8.40 -10.91
CA ILE A 168 -0.22 9.12 -10.63
C ILE A 168 0.97 8.23 -11.01
N PRO A 169 1.71 8.59 -12.05
CA PRO A 169 2.89 7.83 -12.47
C PRO A 169 3.92 7.68 -11.35
N GLY A 170 4.49 6.50 -11.21
CA GLY A 170 5.59 6.25 -10.28
C GLY A 170 5.21 6.01 -8.83
N LEU A 171 3.94 6.18 -8.40
CA LEU A 171 3.52 5.86 -7.03
C LEU A 171 3.37 4.35 -6.73
N ARG A 172 3.49 3.52 -7.75
CA ARG A 172 3.52 2.06 -7.60
C ARG A 172 4.97 1.57 -7.68
N ASN A 173 5.30 0.61 -6.85
CA ASN A 173 6.63 -0.03 -6.84
C ASN A 173 7.79 0.95 -6.60
N ILE A 174 7.59 1.92 -5.73
CA ILE A 174 8.65 2.80 -5.26
C ILE A 174 9.64 1.97 -4.44
N ASP A 175 10.92 2.22 -4.59
CA ASP A 175 11.96 1.65 -3.75
C ASP A 175 12.27 2.53 -2.54
N ILE A 176 12.97 1.95 -1.57
CA ILE A 176 13.36 2.63 -0.33
C ILE A 176 14.24 3.85 -0.65
N LYS A 177 15.16 3.71 -1.59
CA LYS A 177 16.10 4.76 -1.96
C LYS A 177 15.38 6.00 -2.50
N THR A 178 14.34 5.79 -3.32
CA THR A 178 13.51 6.89 -3.84
C THR A 178 12.79 7.66 -2.72
N LEU A 179 12.35 6.98 -1.64
CA LEU A 179 11.78 7.64 -0.48
C LEU A 179 12.82 8.47 0.29
N GLU A 180 14.03 7.95 0.48
CA GLU A 180 15.15 8.65 1.11
C GLU A 180 15.57 9.88 0.30
N GLU A 181 15.68 9.75 -1.03
CA GLU A 181 15.97 10.86 -1.95
C GLU A 181 14.87 11.95 -1.93
N ALA A 182 13.63 11.56 -1.65
CA ALA A 182 12.53 12.51 -1.44
C ALA A 182 12.55 13.19 -0.06
N GLY A 183 13.45 12.79 0.84
CA GLY A 183 13.64 13.37 2.17
C GLY A 183 12.84 12.70 3.28
N LEU A 184 12.29 11.50 3.05
CA LEU A 184 11.57 10.72 4.06
C LEU A 184 12.55 9.90 4.92
N ASP A 185 12.37 9.95 6.22
CA ASP A 185 13.14 9.13 7.17
C ASP A 185 12.58 7.70 7.21
N VAL A 186 13.17 6.85 6.38
CA VAL A 186 12.73 5.44 6.25
C VAL A 186 12.81 4.68 7.58
N GLY A 187 13.69 5.08 8.48
CA GLY A 187 13.80 4.49 9.82
C GLY A 187 12.54 4.67 10.68
N LYS A 188 11.76 5.71 10.42
CA LYS A 188 10.49 6.00 11.10
C LYS A 188 9.29 5.31 10.45
N ILE A 189 9.44 4.80 9.23
CA ILE A 189 8.35 4.11 8.54
C ILE A 189 8.10 2.76 9.22
N ARG A 190 6.82 2.49 9.53
CA ARG A 190 6.42 1.25 10.15
C ARG A 190 6.66 0.06 9.21
N GLY A 191 7.46 -0.92 9.66
CA GLY A 191 7.75 -2.12 8.91
C GLY A 191 6.87 -3.31 9.36
N TYR A 192 6.41 -4.11 8.38
CA TYR A 192 5.78 -5.40 8.61
C TYR A 192 6.54 -6.48 7.84
N THR A 193 6.88 -7.56 8.51
CA THR A 193 7.34 -8.79 7.86
C THR A 193 6.19 -9.77 7.87
N PHE A 194 5.78 -10.24 6.69
CA PHE A 194 4.91 -11.41 6.64
C PHE A 194 5.70 -12.58 7.23
N LYS A 195 5.20 -13.17 8.30
CA LYS A 195 5.68 -14.47 8.77
C LYS A 195 5.10 -15.51 7.83
N ASP A 196 5.68 -15.61 6.65
CA ASP A 196 5.59 -16.84 5.90
C ASP A 196 6.27 -17.92 6.73
N GLY A 197 5.70 -19.13 6.77
CA GLY A 197 6.23 -20.23 7.59
C GLY A 197 7.65 -20.69 7.26
N SER A 198 8.38 -19.96 6.44
CA SER A 198 9.78 -20.12 6.15
C SER A 198 10.62 -19.15 6.99
N LYS A 199 11.52 -19.71 7.77
CA LYS A 199 12.57 -19.07 8.55
C LYS A 199 13.30 -17.99 7.72
N GLY A 200 12.88 -16.74 7.89
CA GLY A 200 13.51 -15.58 7.27
C GLY A 200 13.21 -14.36 8.13
N GLY A 201 13.66 -14.36 9.37
CA GLY A 201 13.79 -13.15 10.16
C GLY A 201 14.85 -12.28 9.49
N ALA A 202 14.47 -11.26 8.73
CA ALA A 202 15.32 -10.10 8.61
C ALA A 202 15.30 -9.46 10.01
N SER A 203 16.19 -9.93 10.87
CA SER A 203 16.64 -9.16 12.01
C SER A 203 17.08 -7.80 11.46
N LYS A 204 16.48 -6.68 11.92
CA LYS A 204 17.21 -5.43 11.95
C LYS A 204 18.63 -5.83 12.34
N LYS A 205 19.63 -5.57 11.47
CA LYS A 205 21.01 -5.56 11.90
C LYS A 205 21.00 -4.80 13.21
N ALA A 206 21.41 -5.46 14.29
CA ALA A 206 21.62 -4.79 15.53
C ALA A 206 22.49 -3.58 15.19
N GLU A 207 21.94 -2.37 15.33
CA GLU A 207 22.79 -1.22 15.48
C GLU A 207 23.79 -1.67 16.54
N ASP A 208 25.06 -1.50 16.24
CA ASP A 208 26.16 -1.96 17.07
C ASP A 208 26.08 -1.23 18.43
N SER A 209 25.18 -1.72 19.29
CA SER A 209 24.95 -1.17 20.62
C SER A 209 26.10 -1.51 21.55
N GLY A 210 27.09 -2.27 21.04
CA GLY A 210 28.21 -2.78 21.85
C GLY A 210 27.78 -3.77 22.94
N LEU A 211 26.45 -4.11 23.03
CA LEU A 211 25.90 -5.01 24.02
C LEU A 211 26.04 -6.46 23.56
N VAL A 212 26.58 -7.31 24.42
CA VAL A 212 26.78 -8.74 24.14
C VAL A 212 26.11 -9.62 25.19
N CYS A 213 25.71 -10.79 24.77
CA CYS A 213 25.19 -11.82 25.69
C CYS A 213 26.26 -12.28 26.67
N SER A 214 25.99 -12.21 27.96
CA SER A 214 26.93 -12.61 29.04
C SER A 214 27.27 -14.11 28.99
N LYS A 215 26.44 -14.96 28.36
CA LYS A 215 26.63 -16.44 28.35
C LYS A 215 27.36 -16.91 27.08
N CYS A 216 27.15 -16.29 25.91
CA CYS A 216 27.71 -16.77 24.65
C CYS A 216 28.40 -15.68 23.79
N GLY A 217 28.45 -14.42 24.23
CA GLY A 217 29.11 -13.33 23.50
C GLY A 217 28.38 -12.82 22.26
N GLU A 218 27.21 -13.36 21.92
CA GLU A 218 26.45 -12.94 20.71
C GLU A 218 25.95 -11.50 20.89
N PRO A 219 26.11 -10.62 19.89
CA PRO A 219 25.63 -9.25 19.99
C PRO A 219 24.11 -9.22 20.15
N ILE A 220 23.63 -8.36 21.06
CA ILE A 220 22.21 -8.20 21.37
C ILE A 220 21.82 -6.73 21.29
N ASN A 221 20.57 -6.47 20.92
CA ASN A 221 20.04 -5.11 20.91
C ASN A 221 19.59 -4.67 22.31
N GLN A 222 19.43 -3.35 22.50
CA GLN A 222 19.04 -2.75 23.78
C GLN A 222 17.73 -3.33 24.33
N SER A 223 16.73 -3.62 23.49
CA SER A 223 15.45 -4.17 23.92
C SER A 223 15.58 -5.58 24.49
N VAL A 224 16.41 -6.43 23.85
CA VAL A 224 16.72 -7.79 24.34
C VAL A 224 17.52 -7.72 25.63
N ALA A 225 18.50 -6.81 25.72
CA ALA A 225 19.31 -6.61 26.91
C ALA A 225 18.44 -6.17 28.11
N SER A 226 17.61 -5.15 27.95
CA SER A 226 16.74 -4.64 29.01
C SER A 226 15.73 -5.68 29.49
N PHE A 227 15.08 -6.41 28.56
CA PHE A 227 14.15 -7.49 28.92
C PHE A 227 14.86 -8.61 29.68
N SER A 228 16.03 -9.03 29.18
CA SER A 228 16.80 -10.11 29.81
C SER A 228 17.32 -9.73 31.19
N GLN A 229 17.81 -8.50 31.34
CA GLN A 229 18.27 -7.99 32.62
C GLN A 229 17.15 -7.97 33.65
N GLY A 230 15.92 -7.56 33.26
CA GLY A 230 14.76 -7.54 34.15
C GLY A 230 14.24 -8.95 34.55
N LYS A 231 14.29 -9.91 33.61
CA LYS A 231 13.72 -11.26 33.85
C LYS A 231 14.75 -12.24 34.43
N TYR A 232 16.02 -12.17 34.02
CA TYR A 232 17.05 -13.16 34.37
C TYR A 232 18.21 -12.58 35.18
N GLY A 233 18.21 -11.28 35.45
CA GLY A 233 19.29 -10.59 36.13
C GLY A 233 20.61 -10.48 35.34
N ALA A 234 20.61 -10.89 34.05
CA ALA A 234 21.77 -10.88 33.18
C ALA A 234 21.37 -10.55 31.72
N MET A 235 22.28 -9.99 30.95
CA MET A 235 22.09 -9.71 29.53
C MET A 235 22.26 -11.00 28.70
N LEU A 236 21.18 -11.68 28.36
CA LEU A 236 21.19 -12.93 27.60
C LEU A 236 20.55 -12.74 26.22
N CYS A 237 21.13 -13.36 25.18
CA CYS A 237 20.48 -13.46 23.89
C CYS A 237 19.26 -14.40 23.96
N ILE A 238 18.37 -14.31 22.97
CA ILE A 238 17.11 -15.10 22.96
C ILE A 238 17.34 -16.60 23.08
N LYS A 239 18.44 -17.12 22.51
CA LYS A 239 18.81 -18.55 22.64
C LYS A 239 19.16 -18.91 24.08
N CYS A 240 19.97 -18.08 24.75
CA CYS A 240 20.37 -18.30 26.13
C CYS A 240 19.23 -18.10 27.13
N GLN A 241 18.29 -17.18 26.84
CA GLN A 241 17.06 -17.02 27.62
C GLN A 241 16.20 -18.31 27.58
N ARG A 242 15.99 -18.86 26.38
CA ARG A 242 15.24 -20.12 26.21
C ARG A 242 15.90 -21.32 26.94
N ALA A 243 17.22 -21.39 26.89
CA ALA A 243 17.96 -22.41 27.61
C ALA A 243 17.78 -22.26 29.14
N SER A 244 17.79 -21.04 29.65
CA SER A 244 17.57 -20.75 31.07
C SER A 244 16.13 -21.05 31.53
N ASP A 245 15.13 -20.79 30.68
CA ASP A 245 13.72 -21.14 30.94
C ASP A 245 13.52 -22.70 31.00
N SER A 246 14.31 -23.46 30.22
CA SER A 246 14.25 -24.92 30.21
C SER A 246 14.98 -25.56 31.37
N GLU A 247 15.96 -24.90 31.98
CA GLU A 247 16.71 -25.36 33.15
C GLU A 247 16.02 -25.01 34.48
N GLY A 248 15.15 -23.98 34.51
CA GLY A 248 14.41 -23.52 35.67
C GLY A 248 13.06 -24.20 35.91
N GLY A 249 12.66 -25.18 35.11
CA GLY A 249 11.39 -25.93 35.18
C GLY A 249 11.52 -27.30 35.87
N LYS A 250 12.23 -27.38 37.00
CA LYS A 250 12.18 -28.54 37.91
C LYS A 250 11.69 -28.13 39.27
#